data_9bc482e7effcb7a9798678737d62d118
#
_entry.id   9bc482e7effcb7a9798678737d62d118
#
_cell.length_a   1.000
_cell.length_b   1.000
_cell.length_c   1.000
_cell.angle_alpha   90.00
_cell.angle_beta   90.00
_cell.angle_gamma   90.00
#
_symmetry.space_group_name_H-M   'P 1'
#
loop_
_entity.id
_entity.type
_entity.pdbx_description
1 polymer ?
#
loop_
_entity_poly.entity_id
_entity_poly.type
_entity_poly.pdbx_seq_one_letter_code
_entity_poly.pdbx_strand_id
1 'polypeptide(L)'
;MEYEIKFHPMALQEFCSLDGSVKKLVKKQLDKLKTSPLLGEELGTKNGYDLTGYRKMYACKKQIRIVYSVVENVLLVNIIAIGKREELEVYMICHPKR
;
A
#
# COMPACT_ATOMS: atom_id res chain seq x y z
N MET A 1 -11.47 -13.82 -10.61
CA MET A 1 -10.05 -14.11 -10.39
C MET A 1 -9.49 -13.25 -9.27
N GLU A 2 -8.66 -13.84 -8.45
CA GLU A 2 -8.09 -13.11 -7.32
C GLU A 2 -6.63 -12.83 -7.57
N TYR A 3 -6.22 -11.65 -7.12
CA TYR A 3 -4.81 -11.26 -7.14
C TYR A 3 -4.12 -11.77 -5.89
N GLU A 4 -2.86 -12.11 -6.03
CA GLU A 4 -2.03 -12.49 -4.90
C GLU A 4 -1.48 -11.24 -4.24
N ILE A 5 -1.41 -11.24 -2.91
CA ILE A 5 -0.87 -10.12 -2.16
C ILE A 5 0.56 -10.47 -1.73
N LYS A 6 1.50 -9.61 -2.09
CA LYS A 6 2.89 -9.74 -1.65
C LYS A 6 3.30 -8.47 -0.93
N PHE A 7 4.14 -8.61 0.06
CA PHE A 7 4.63 -7.48 0.84
C PHE A 7 6.09 -7.23 0.51
N HIS A 8 6.42 -5.98 0.25
CA HIS A 8 7.81 -5.55 0.32
C HIS A 8 8.29 -5.78 1.76
N PRO A 9 9.55 -6.19 1.97
CA PRO A 9 10.02 -6.51 3.33
C PRO A 9 9.77 -5.40 4.35
N MET A 10 9.94 -4.15 3.97
CA MET A 10 9.67 -3.05 4.89
C MET A 10 8.20 -2.92 5.20
N ALA A 11 7.35 -3.14 4.21
CA ALA A 11 5.91 -3.08 4.43
C ALA A 11 5.46 -4.20 5.36
N LEU A 12 6.07 -5.37 5.23
CA LEU A 12 5.74 -6.47 6.10
C LEU A 12 6.10 -6.15 7.55
N GLN A 13 7.28 -5.57 7.76
CA GLN A 13 7.68 -5.13 9.09
C GLN A 13 6.71 -4.10 9.66
N GLU A 14 6.33 -3.15 8.84
CA GLU A 14 5.38 -2.13 9.27
C GLU A 14 4.04 -2.73 9.65
N PHE A 15 3.58 -3.68 8.85
CA PHE A 15 2.32 -4.35 9.14
C PHE A 15 2.41 -5.12 10.46
N CYS A 16 3.49 -5.86 10.66
CA CYS A 16 3.65 -6.66 11.87
C CYS A 16 3.78 -5.81 13.13
N SER A 17 4.19 -4.56 12.98
CA SER A 17 4.33 -3.63 14.10
C SER A 17 3.04 -2.97 14.53
N LEU A 18 1.98 -3.14 13.77
CA LEU A 18 0.71 -2.49 14.09
C LEU A 18 0.04 -3.18 15.27
N ASP A 19 -0.77 -2.41 16.02
CA ASP A 19 -1.63 -2.98 17.05
C ASP A 19 -2.55 -4.03 16.43
N GLY A 20 -2.97 -4.99 17.24
CA GLY A 20 -3.85 -6.04 16.75
C GLY A 20 -5.13 -5.51 16.14
N SER A 21 -5.76 -4.52 16.76
CA SER A 21 -6.99 -3.95 16.23
C SER A 21 -6.76 -3.21 14.90
N VAL A 22 -5.65 -2.47 14.82
CA VAL A 22 -5.30 -1.77 13.59
C VAL A 22 -4.93 -2.76 12.50
N LYS A 23 -4.18 -3.80 12.88
CA LYS A 23 -3.78 -4.83 11.94
C LYS A 23 -4.99 -5.50 11.28
N LYS A 24 -6.02 -5.76 12.04
CA LYS A 24 -7.25 -6.35 11.50
C LYS A 24 -7.90 -5.45 10.46
N LEU A 25 -7.94 -4.16 10.73
CA LEU A 25 -8.54 -3.21 9.80
C LEU A 25 -7.72 -3.10 8.51
N VAL A 26 -6.40 -3.10 8.65
CA VAL A 26 -5.53 -3.08 7.48
C VAL A 26 -5.71 -4.35 6.67
N LYS A 27 -5.78 -5.49 7.35
CA LYS A 27 -5.96 -6.76 6.64
C LYS A 27 -7.27 -6.79 5.85
N LYS A 28 -8.33 -6.24 6.43
CA LYS A 28 -9.61 -6.14 5.72
C LYS A 28 -9.46 -5.37 4.41
N GLN A 29 -8.73 -4.27 4.46
CA GLN A 29 -8.51 -3.48 3.26
C GLN A 29 -7.67 -4.25 2.24
N LEU A 30 -6.63 -4.95 2.70
CA LEU A 30 -5.80 -5.75 1.81
C LEU A 30 -6.61 -6.86 1.14
N ASP A 31 -7.52 -7.46 1.88
CA ASP A 31 -8.37 -8.52 1.32
C ASP A 31 -9.24 -8.00 0.19
N LYS A 32 -9.66 -6.74 0.27
CA LYS A 32 -10.45 -6.15 -0.82
C LYS A 32 -9.64 -6.04 -2.10
N LEU A 33 -8.33 -5.87 -1.98
CA LEU A 33 -7.48 -5.73 -3.15
C LEU A 33 -7.33 -7.03 -3.93
N LYS A 34 -7.62 -8.15 -3.30
CA LYS A 34 -7.54 -9.44 -4.00
C LYS A 34 -8.54 -9.52 -5.14
N THR A 35 -9.70 -8.92 -4.98
CA THR A 35 -10.73 -8.92 -6.02
C THR A 35 -10.87 -7.57 -6.70
N SER A 36 -10.42 -6.50 -6.07
CA SER A 36 -10.55 -5.15 -6.59
C SER A 36 -9.22 -4.41 -6.46
N PRO A 37 -8.19 -4.81 -7.21
CA PRO A 37 -6.86 -4.22 -7.03
C PRO A 37 -6.79 -2.75 -7.41
N LEU A 38 -7.71 -2.26 -8.22
CA LEU A 38 -7.70 -0.86 -8.62
C LEU A 38 -8.56 0.02 -7.71
N LEU A 39 -8.91 -0.49 -6.55
CA LEU A 39 -9.75 0.22 -5.60
C LEU A 39 -9.10 1.51 -5.09
N GLY A 40 -7.78 1.50 -4.90
CA GLY A 40 -7.08 2.66 -4.41
C GLY A 40 -6.88 3.72 -5.47
N GLU A 41 -6.53 4.92 -5.03
CA GLU A 41 -6.30 6.08 -5.88
C GLU A 41 -4.88 6.07 -6.44
N GLU A 42 -4.75 6.41 -7.72
CA GLU A 42 -3.42 6.57 -8.31
C GLU A 42 -2.72 7.78 -7.70
N LEU A 43 -1.42 7.62 -7.46
CA LEU A 43 -0.65 8.68 -6.84
C LEU A 43 -0.12 9.70 -7.83
N GLY A 44 0.34 9.25 -8.99
CA GLY A 44 0.97 10.14 -9.95
C GLY A 44 2.20 10.79 -9.36
N THR A 45 2.36 12.09 -9.58
CA THR A 45 3.49 12.84 -9.03
C THR A 45 3.07 13.54 -7.75
N LYS A 46 3.83 13.34 -6.69
CA LYS A 46 3.51 13.91 -5.38
C LYS A 46 4.78 14.38 -4.70
N ASN A 47 4.77 15.61 -4.21
CA ASN A 47 5.90 16.17 -3.47
C ASN A 47 7.20 16.01 -4.22
N GLY A 48 7.16 16.13 -5.55
CA GLY A 48 8.36 16.02 -6.36
C GLY A 48 8.76 14.58 -6.67
N TYR A 49 8.05 13.60 -6.15
CA TYR A 49 8.33 12.19 -6.43
C TYR A 49 7.42 11.68 -7.55
N ASP A 50 8.00 10.93 -8.45
CA ASP A 50 7.22 10.28 -9.50
C ASP A 50 6.71 8.95 -8.98
N LEU A 51 5.44 8.90 -8.64
CA LEU A 51 4.81 7.72 -8.08
C LEU A 51 3.84 7.08 -9.06
N THR A 52 4.05 7.33 -10.34
CA THR A 52 3.23 6.72 -11.37
C THR A 52 3.28 5.19 -11.26
N GLY A 53 2.13 4.56 -11.32
CA GLY A 53 2.04 3.11 -11.16
C GLY A 53 1.76 2.65 -9.76
N TYR A 54 1.81 3.57 -8.80
CA TYR A 54 1.48 3.26 -7.42
C TYR A 54 0.10 3.79 -7.09
N ARG A 55 -0.55 3.10 -6.14
CA ARG A 55 -1.86 3.49 -5.66
C ARG A 55 -1.84 3.56 -4.15
N LYS A 56 -2.74 4.32 -3.58
CA LYS A 56 -2.88 4.41 -2.14
C LYS A 56 -4.31 4.06 -1.72
N MET A 57 -4.44 3.53 -0.53
CA MET A 57 -5.73 3.40 0.13
C MET A 57 -5.52 3.64 1.62
N TYR A 58 -6.61 3.80 2.33
CA TYR A 58 -6.56 4.13 3.74
C TYR A 58 -7.22 3.06 4.58
N ALA A 59 -6.79 2.95 5.82
CA ALA A 59 -7.41 2.13 6.83
C ALA A 59 -7.51 2.94 8.11
N CYS A 60 -8.25 2.45 9.09
CA CYS A 60 -8.39 3.13 10.39
C CYS A 60 -8.85 4.57 10.23
N LYS A 61 -9.95 4.79 9.51
CA LYS A 61 -10.51 6.13 9.33
C LYS A 61 -9.46 7.09 8.75
N LYS A 62 -8.71 6.59 7.78
CA LYS A 62 -7.69 7.36 7.07
C LYS A 62 -6.46 7.69 7.88
N GLN A 63 -6.27 7.03 9.01
CA GLN A 63 -5.07 7.24 9.81
C GLN A 63 -3.88 6.47 9.28
N ILE A 64 -4.13 5.35 8.62
CA ILE A 64 -3.08 4.49 8.07
C ILE A 64 -3.18 4.53 6.55
N ARG A 65 -2.05 4.77 5.91
CA ARG A 65 -1.94 4.78 4.45
C ARG A 65 -1.28 3.49 3.98
N ILE A 66 -1.86 2.89 2.97
CA ILE A 66 -1.31 1.70 2.34
C ILE A 66 -0.95 2.08 0.92
N VAL A 67 0.31 1.92 0.55
CA VAL A 67 0.78 2.20 -0.80
C VAL A 67 1.11 0.87 -1.47
N TYR A 68 0.60 0.67 -2.67
CA TYR A 68 0.79 -0.59 -3.37
C TYR A 68 0.88 -0.36 -4.87
N SER A 69 1.36 -1.38 -5.56
CA SER A 69 1.35 -1.40 -7.03
C SER A 69 0.68 -2.67 -7.49
N VAL A 70 0.19 -2.65 -8.73
CA VAL A 70 -0.53 -3.78 -9.31
C VAL A 70 0.20 -4.24 -10.55
N VAL A 71 0.47 -5.54 -10.64
CA VAL A 71 1.04 -6.16 -11.83
C VAL A 71 -0.04 -7.05 -12.42
N GLU A 72 -0.72 -6.54 -13.43
CA GLU A 72 -1.93 -7.18 -13.93
C GLU A 72 -1.69 -8.48 -14.68
N ASN A 73 -0.60 -8.56 -15.41
CA ASN A 73 -0.37 -9.76 -16.22
C ASN A 73 -0.02 -11.00 -15.40
N VAL A 74 0.35 -10.82 -14.12
CA VAL A 74 0.57 -11.97 -13.23
C VAL A 74 -0.36 -11.96 -12.03
N LEU A 75 -1.37 -11.10 -12.04
CA LEU A 75 -2.39 -11.00 -11.01
C LEU A 75 -1.76 -10.82 -9.63
N LEU A 76 -0.90 -9.83 -9.51
CA LEU A 76 -0.12 -9.60 -8.30
C LEU A 76 -0.32 -8.18 -7.79
N VAL A 77 -0.51 -8.07 -6.47
CA VAL A 77 -0.52 -6.78 -5.78
C VAL A 77 0.67 -6.75 -4.85
N ASN A 78 1.55 -5.78 -5.05
CA ASN A 78 2.72 -5.57 -4.20
C ASN A 78 2.43 -4.48 -3.19
N ILE A 79 2.46 -4.82 -1.91
CA ILE A 79 2.30 -3.84 -0.85
C ILE A 79 3.67 -3.23 -0.59
N ILE A 80 3.79 -1.96 -0.89
CA ILE A 80 5.08 -1.26 -0.87
C ILE A 80 5.35 -0.62 0.49
N ALA A 81 4.32 -0.01 1.08
CA ALA A 81 4.50 0.68 2.34
C ALA A 81 3.18 0.77 3.08
N ILE A 82 3.27 0.71 4.41
CA ILE A 82 2.12 0.88 5.30
C ILE A 82 2.60 1.81 6.40
N GLY A 83 1.96 2.95 6.55
CA GLY A 83 2.39 3.89 7.56
C GLY A 83 1.36 4.97 7.81
N LYS A 84 1.69 5.86 8.73
CA LYS A 84 0.81 6.96 9.05
C LYS A 84 0.65 7.87 7.85
N ARG A 85 -0.55 8.35 7.69
CA ARG A 85 -0.93 9.12 6.53
C ARG A 85 -0.02 10.33 6.27
N GLU A 86 0.48 10.94 7.33
CA GLU A 86 1.24 12.18 7.20
C GLU A 86 2.74 11.96 7.01
N GLU A 87 3.20 10.73 7.05
CA GLU A 87 4.62 10.47 6.96
C GLU A 87 5.07 10.47 5.50
N LEU A 88 5.92 11.42 5.19
CA LEU A 88 6.48 11.54 3.85
C LEU A 88 7.35 10.35 3.50
N GLU A 89 7.89 9.70 4.50
CA GLU A 89 8.75 8.53 4.29
C GLU A 89 8.09 7.42 3.49
N VAL A 90 6.77 7.33 3.59
CA VAL A 90 6.01 6.36 2.81
C VAL A 90 6.27 6.55 1.32
N TYR A 91 6.31 7.80 0.89
CA TYR A 91 6.57 8.09 -0.52
C TYR A 91 8.02 7.86 -0.88
N MET A 92 8.92 8.09 0.04
CA MET A 92 10.34 7.86 -0.22
C MET A 92 10.63 6.38 -0.45
N ILE A 93 9.92 5.51 0.24
CA ILE A 93 10.06 4.07 0.03
C ILE A 93 9.62 3.69 -1.37
N CYS A 94 8.58 4.33 -1.89
CA CYS A 94 8.10 4.06 -3.23
C CYS A 94 9.08 4.56 -4.30
N HIS A 95 10.05 5.38 -3.91
CA HIS A 95 10.97 6.02 -4.84
C HIS A 95 12.42 5.81 -4.40
N PRO A 96 12.81 4.58 -4.12
CA PRO A 96 14.06 4.34 -3.39
C PRO A 96 15.33 4.59 -4.19
N LYS A 97 15.24 4.71 -5.48
CA LYS A 97 16.42 4.79 -6.33
C LYS A 97 16.72 6.18 -6.82
N ARG A 98 16.28 7.16 -6.13
CA ARG A 98 16.54 8.54 -6.58
C ARG A 98 17.85 9.02 -6.09
#